data_b9eda7d0f74e92330136685943d82e8c
#
_entry.id   b9eda7d0f74e92330136685943d82e8c
#
_cell.length_a   1.000
_cell.length_b   1.000
_cell.length_c   1.000
_cell.angle_alpha   90.00
_cell.angle_beta   90.00
_cell.angle_gamma   90.00
#
_symmetry.space_group_name_H-M   'P 1'
#
loop_
_entity.id
_entity.type
_entity.pdbx_description
1 polymer ?
#
loop_
_entity_poly.entity_id
_entity_poly.type
_entity_poly.pdbx_seq_one_letter_code
_entity_poly.pdbx_strand_id
1 'polypeptide(L)'
;MAIDKEAIKEHVRGILIALGDDPDREGLVETPDRVARMYEEVFEGMNYTNDELAEMFGKTFAEDGVARQAGDMVFVKDIEVFSYCEHHMALMYDMKVSVAYIPNGRVLGLSKIARIADMVAKRLQLQERRLGHSLRHIQGCWN
;
A
#
# COMPACT_ATOMS: atom_id res chain seq x y z
N MET A 1 6.99 -11.50 4.75
CA MET A 1 8.47 -11.50 4.55
C MET A 1 8.96 -10.12 4.94
N ALA A 2 9.92 -10.01 5.86
CA ALA A 2 10.38 -8.69 6.31
C ALA A 2 11.34 -8.06 5.29
N ILE A 3 11.25 -6.73 5.13
CA ILE A 3 12.19 -5.95 4.29
C ILE A 3 13.57 -6.01 4.94
N ASP A 4 14.58 -6.43 4.17
CA ASP A 4 15.97 -6.54 4.62
C ASP A 4 16.70 -5.19 4.45
N LYS A 5 16.74 -4.41 5.52
CA LYS A 5 17.36 -3.08 5.53
C LYS A 5 18.87 -3.14 5.34
N GLU A 6 19.53 -4.14 5.89
CA GLU A 6 20.99 -4.22 5.79
C GLU A 6 21.42 -4.52 4.35
N ALA A 7 20.73 -5.44 3.67
CA ALA A 7 20.95 -5.66 2.25
C ALA A 7 20.66 -4.40 1.41
N ILE A 8 19.60 -3.65 1.73
CA ILE A 8 19.28 -2.39 1.02
C ILE A 8 20.41 -1.38 1.19
N LYS A 9 20.94 -1.20 2.40
CA LYS A 9 22.07 -0.29 2.65
C LYS A 9 23.27 -0.63 1.78
N GLU A 10 23.63 -1.90 1.74
CA GLU A 10 24.75 -2.38 0.93
C GLU A 10 24.54 -2.07 -0.56
N HIS A 11 23.35 -2.37 -1.09
CA HIS A 11 23.04 -2.12 -2.49
C HIS A 11 22.96 -0.64 -2.83
N VAL A 12 22.42 0.20 -1.95
CA VAL A 12 22.41 1.67 -2.15
C VAL A 12 23.84 2.22 -2.19
N ARG A 13 24.72 1.76 -1.29
CA ARG A 13 26.14 2.10 -1.36
C ARG A 13 26.76 1.71 -2.69
N GLY A 14 26.46 0.49 -3.18
CA GLY A 14 26.91 0.02 -4.49
C GLY A 14 26.40 0.88 -5.65
N ILE A 15 25.15 1.34 -5.58
CA ILE A 15 24.57 2.26 -6.58
C ILE A 15 25.35 3.59 -6.60
N LEU A 16 25.66 4.18 -5.45
CA LEU A 16 26.43 5.43 -5.36
C LEU A 16 27.80 5.29 -6.03
N ILE A 17 28.49 4.19 -5.77
CA ILE A 17 29.78 3.87 -6.41
C ILE A 17 29.61 3.72 -7.94
N ALA A 18 28.57 3.01 -8.37
CA ALA A 18 28.32 2.79 -9.79
C ALA A 18 27.97 4.08 -10.54
N LEU A 19 27.39 5.07 -9.84
CA LEU A 19 27.15 6.42 -10.38
C LEU A 19 28.44 7.27 -10.46
N GLY A 20 29.55 6.80 -9.90
CA GLY A 20 30.83 7.50 -9.92
C GLY A 20 31.00 8.52 -8.78
N ASP A 21 30.16 8.44 -7.73
CA ASP A 21 30.29 9.31 -6.56
C ASP A 21 30.96 8.58 -5.39
N ASP A 22 31.53 9.35 -4.45
CA ASP A 22 32.15 8.83 -3.24
C ASP A 22 31.09 8.64 -2.13
N PRO A 23 30.72 7.39 -1.78
CA PRO A 23 29.71 7.13 -0.77
C PRO A 23 30.14 7.54 0.64
N ASP A 24 31.43 7.78 0.87
CA ASP A 24 31.96 8.13 2.18
C ASP A 24 32.09 9.66 2.39
N ARG A 25 31.83 10.48 1.38
CA ARG A 25 31.79 11.92 1.55
C ARG A 25 30.64 12.35 2.49
N GLU A 26 30.85 13.44 3.20
CA GLU A 26 29.95 13.97 4.27
C GLU A 26 28.45 13.97 3.87
N GLY A 27 28.12 14.36 2.64
CA GLY A 27 26.74 14.43 2.17
C GLY A 27 26.10 13.07 1.85
N LEU A 28 26.86 11.99 1.70
CA LEU A 28 26.37 10.66 1.28
C LEU A 28 26.56 9.55 2.31
N VAL A 29 27.41 9.75 3.32
CA VAL A 29 27.74 8.69 4.30
C VAL A 29 26.50 8.11 5.01
N GLU A 30 25.45 8.89 5.22
CA GLU A 30 24.20 8.44 5.83
C GLU A 30 23.13 8.05 4.80
N THR A 31 23.35 8.27 3.51
CA THR A 31 22.33 8.03 2.47
C THR A 31 21.87 6.58 2.40
N PRO A 32 22.75 5.55 2.50
CA PRO A 32 22.30 4.17 2.52
C PRO A 32 21.30 3.88 3.65
N ASP A 33 21.56 4.37 4.85
CA ASP A 33 20.66 4.17 5.99
C ASP A 33 19.34 4.94 5.83
N ARG A 34 19.38 6.16 5.33
CA ARG A 34 18.19 6.97 5.07
C ARG A 34 17.29 6.32 4.01
N VAL A 35 17.87 5.80 2.93
CA VAL A 35 17.12 5.10 1.87
C VAL A 35 16.54 3.80 2.39
N ALA A 36 17.29 3.03 3.19
CA ALA A 36 16.78 1.78 3.75
C ALA A 36 15.56 2.02 4.68
N ARG A 37 15.61 3.07 5.51
CA ARG A 37 14.48 3.46 6.36
C ARG A 37 13.28 3.95 5.52
N MET A 38 13.53 4.74 4.50
CA MET A 38 12.49 5.19 3.58
C MET A 38 11.81 3.99 2.91
N TYR A 39 12.58 3.01 2.42
CA TYR A 39 12.02 1.82 1.77
C TYR A 39 11.25 0.91 2.74
N GLU A 40 11.65 0.82 3.99
CA GLU A 40 10.90 0.12 5.03
C GLU A 40 9.49 0.73 5.20
N GLU A 41 9.38 2.05 5.17
CA GLU A 41 8.13 2.78 5.32
C GLU A 41 7.26 2.72 4.04
N VAL A 42 7.84 3.08 2.89
CA VAL A 42 7.07 3.22 1.64
C VAL A 42 6.70 1.88 1.02
N PHE A 43 7.39 0.80 1.37
CA PHE A 43 7.09 -0.57 0.94
C PHE A 43 6.55 -1.46 2.06
N GLU A 44 6.07 -0.87 3.15
CA GLU A 44 5.50 -1.62 4.29
C GLU A 44 4.47 -2.67 3.86
N GLY A 45 3.65 -2.35 2.87
CA GLY A 45 2.63 -3.25 2.31
C GLY A 45 3.18 -4.53 1.67
N MET A 46 4.47 -4.58 1.33
CA MET A 46 5.12 -5.80 0.81
C MET A 46 5.36 -6.86 1.88
N ASN A 47 5.32 -6.49 3.16
CA ASN A 47 5.47 -7.42 4.27
C ASN A 47 4.25 -8.32 4.48
N TYR A 48 3.10 -7.98 3.92
CA TYR A 48 1.81 -8.63 4.16
C TYR A 48 1.21 -9.18 2.87
N THR A 49 0.53 -10.31 2.99
CA THR A 49 -0.35 -10.84 1.95
C THR A 49 -1.70 -10.10 1.96
N ASN A 50 -2.53 -10.34 0.93
CA ASN A 50 -3.87 -9.77 0.92
C ASN A 50 -4.75 -10.35 2.03
N ASP A 51 -4.59 -11.63 2.35
CA ASP A 51 -5.34 -12.32 3.40
C ASP A 51 -4.98 -11.75 4.79
N GLU A 52 -3.70 -11.51 5.05
CA GLU A 52 -3.25 -10.86 6.28
C GLU A 52 -3.80 -9.43 6.40
N LEU A 53 -3.84 -8.66 5.32
CA LEU A 53 -4.45 -7.33 5.33
C LEU A 53 -5.98 -7.41 5.56
N ALA A 54 -6.65 -8.40 4.98
CA ALA A 54 -8.07 -8.64 5.21
C ALA A 54 -8.35 -8.96 6.69
N GLU A 55 -7.52 -9.78 7.33
CA GLU A 55 -7.63 -10.11 8.75
C GLU A 55 -7.36 -8.89 9.65
N MET A 56 -6.27 -8.16 9.38
CA MET A 56 -5.86 -6.98 10.16
C MET A 56 -6.90 -5.86 10.13
N PHE A 57 -7.54 -5.64 8.99
CA PHE A 57 -8.44 -4.50 8.77
C PHE A 57 -9.90 -4.88 8.55
N GLY A 58 -10.24 -6.17 8.54
CA GLY A 58 -11.56 -6.72 8.22
C GLY A 58 -12.65 -6.49 9.28
N LYS A 59 -12.54 -5.42 10.07
CA LYS A 59 -13.59 -5.09 11.04
C LYS A 59 -14.83 -4.58 10.33
N THR A 60 -15.85 -5.42 10.32
CA THR A 60 -17.15 -5.13 9.74
C THR A 60 -18.19 -4.87 10.85
N PHE A 61 -19.26 -4.19 10.49
CA PHE A 61 -20.41 -3.91 11.34
C PHE A 61 -21.65 -4.54 10.73
N ALA A 62 -22.58 -5.04 11.57
CA ALA A 62 -23.90 -5.43 11.10
C ALA A 62 -24.62 -4.21 10.50
N GLU A 63 -25.38 -4.44 9.45
CA GLU A 63 -26.14 -3.39 8.73
C GLU A 63 -27.34 -2.87 9.55
N ASP A 64 -27.58 -3.47 10.73
CA ASP A 64 -28.70 -3.17 11.62
C ASP A 64 -28.68 -1.70 12.05
N GLY A 65 -29.66 -0.94 11.60
CA GLY A 65 -29.88 0.47 12.00
C GLY A 65 -29.53 1.54 10.99
N VAL A 66 -28.87 1.21 9.89
CA VAL A 66 -28.83 2.08 8.71
C VAL A 66 -29.97 1.64 7.79
N ALA A 67 -31.03 2.45 7.70
CA ALA A 67 -32.14 2.20 6.80
C ALA A 67 -31.65 2.30 5.34
N ARG A 68 -31.00 1.23 4.86
CA ARG A 68 -30.57 1.08 3.46
C ARG A 68 -31.54 0.11 2.78
N GLN A 69 -31.90 0.46 1.57
CA GLN A 69 -32.61 -0.48 0.71
C GLN A 69 -31.64 -1.57 0.27
N ALA A 70 -32.12 -2.80 0.15
CA ALA A 70 -31.32 -3.91 -0.37
C ALA A 70 -30.75 -3.52 -1.74
N GLY A 71 -29.41 -3.53 -1.85
CA GLY A 71 -28.72 -3.17 -3.07
C GLY A 71 -28.08 -1.76 -3.08
N ASP A 72 -28.22 -0.98 -2.02
CA ASP A 72 -27.54 0.30 -1.92
C ASP A 72 -26.01 0.13 -1.93
N MET A 73 -25.35 0.90 -2.78
CA MET A 73 -23.90 0.86 -2.94
C MET A 73 -23.20 1.80 -1.93
N VAL A 74 -22.17 1.29 -1.27
CA VAL A 74 -21.23 2.12 -0.54
C VAL A 74 -20.15 2.60 -1.50
N PHE A 75 -19.96 3.91 -1.57
CA PHE A 75 -18.95 4.53 -2.41
C PHE A 75 -18.05 5.45 -1.57
N VAL A 76 -16.75 5.14 -1.56
CA VAL A 76 -15.71 5.96 -0.93
C VAL A 76 -14.79 6.43 -2.05
N LYS A 77 -14.69 7.73 -2.21
CA LYS A 77 -13.92 8.34 -3.30
C LYS A 77 -12.75 9.17 -2.79
N ASP A 78 -11.83 9.42 -3.70
CA ASP A 78 -10.72 10.36 -3.51
C ASP A 78 -9.82 9.99 -2.31
N ILE A 79 -9.60 8.69 -2.06
CA ILE A 79 -8.61 8.24 -1.09
C ILE A 79 -7.24 8.53 -1.68
N GLU A 80 -6.54 9.49 -1.11
CA GLU A 80 -5.19 9.84 -1.53
C GLU A 80 -4.21 8.75 -1.08
N VAL A 81 -3.40 8.26 -2.00
CA VAL A 81 -2.36 7.26 -1.75
C VAL A 81 -1.11 7.58 -2.54
N PHE A 82 0.02 7.09 -2.04
CA PHE A 82 1.30 7.11 -2.75
C PHE A 82 1.70 5.69 -3.08
N SER A 83 2.24 5.47 -4.26
CA SER A 83 2.73 4.17 -4.68
C SER A 83 4.01 4.31 -5.49
N TYR A 84 4.64 3.20 -5.78
CA TYR A 84 5.89 3.15 -6.53
C TYR A 84 5.72 2.25 -7.76
N CYS A 85 6.14 2.78 -8.90
CA CYS A 85 6.10 2.06 -10.17
C CYS A 85 7.03 0.84 -10.12
N GLU A 86 6.53 -0.35 -10.49
CA GLU A 86 7.34 -1.57 -10.48
C GLU A 86 8.43 -1.59 -11.56
N HIS A 87 8.32 -0.75 -12.61
CA HIS A 87 9.31 -0.71 -13.68
C HIS A 87 10.58 0.08 -13.31
N HIS A 88 10.43 1.15 -12.53
CA HIS A 88 11.52 2.08 -12.27
C HIS A 88 11.75 2.33 -10.78
N MET A 89 10.93 1.75 -9.91
CA MET A 89 10.89 2.06 -8.47
C MET A 89 10.70 3.56 -8.19
N ALA A 90 10.11 4.28 -9.14
CA ALA A 90 9.85 5.71 -9.03
C ALA A 90 8.50 5.98 -8.38
N LEU A 91 8.43 7.07 -7.61
CA LEU A 91 7.20 7.52 -6.95
C LEU A 91 6.12 7.87 -7.98
N MET A 92 4.94 7.31 -7.79
CA MET A 92 3.70 7.73 -8.45
C MET A 92 2.94 8.61 -7.48
N TYR A 93 2.82 9.89 -7.79
CA TYR A 93 2.19 10.91 -6.96
C TYR A 93 0.80 11.30 -7.51
N ASP A 94 0.03 12.01 -6.68
CA ASP A 94 -1.33 12.48 -7.01
C ASP A 94 -2.29 11.33 -7.38
N MET A 95 -2.06 10.15 -6.77
CA MET A 95 -2.92 8.99 -6.96
C MET A 95 -4.14 9.07 -6.05
N LYS A 96 -5.31 8.82 -6.64
CA LYS A 96 -6.59 8.73 -5.92
C LYS A 96 -7.26 7.41 -6.21
N VAL A 97 -7.68 6.74 -5.15
CA VAL A 97 -8.41 5.47 -5.22
C VAL A 97 -9.85 5.71 -4.84
N SER A 98 -10.76 5.16 -5.63
CA SER A 98 -12.19 5.12 -5.29
C SER A 98 -12.62 3.67 -5.17
N VAL A 99 -13.34 3.36 -4.10
CA VAL A 99 -13.83 2.01 -3.79
C VAL A 99 -15.33 2.03 -3.75
N ALA A 100 -15.96 1.14 -4.50
CA ALA A 100 -17.39 0.95 -4.49
C ALA A 100 -17.70 -0.53 -4.23
N TYR A 101 -18.67 -0.81 -3.34
CA TYR A 101 -19.13 -2.17 -3.09
C TYR A 101 -20.60 -2.17 -2.65
N ILE A 102 -21.29 -3.28 -2.87
CA ILE A 102 -22.63 -3.52 -2.37
C ILE A 102 -22.48 -4.38 -1.11
N PRO A 103 -22.92 -3.90 0.07
CA PRO A 103 -22.88 -4.69 1.30
C PRO A 103 -23.75 -5.95 1.19
N ASN A 104 -23.31 -7.01 1.85
CA ASN A 104 -24.08 -8.25 2.00
C ASN A 104 -24.35 -8.51 3.49
N GLY A 105 -25.28 -7.73 4.09
CA GLY A 105 -25.61 -7.80 5.51
C GLY A 105 -24.56 -7.24 6.47
N ARG A 106 -23.37 -6.85 5.98
CA ARG A 106 -22.30 -6.24 6.76
C ARG A 106 -21.64 -5.10 5.99
N VAL A 107 -21.27 -4.05 6.71
CA VAL A 107 -20.54 -2.90 6.16
C VAL A 107 -19.13 -2.83 6.72
N LEU A 108 -18.17 -2.49 5.87
CA LEU A 108 -16.80 -2.25 6.28
C LEU A 108 -16.64 -0.81 6.80
N GLY A 109 -15.91 -0.65 7.89
CA GLY A 109 -15.63 0.69 8.42
C GLY A 109 -14.87 1.55 7.41
N LEU A 110 -15.31 2.79 7.19
CA LEU A 110 -14.72 3.71 6.20
C LEU A 110 -13.22 3.89 6.39
N SER A 111 -12.76 4.03 7.64
CA SER A 111 -11.33 4.13 7.97
C SER A 111 -10.55 2.87 7.63
N LYS A 112 -11.20 1.70 7.56
CA LYS A 112 -10.56 0.45 7.18
C LYS A 112 -10.32 0.38 5.68
N ILE A 113 -11.28 0.87 4.89
CA ILE A 113 -11.14 0.99 3.43
C ILE A 113 -9.92 1.85 3.08
N ALA A 114 -9.78 3.02 3.72
CA ALA A 114 -8.65 3.90 3.50
C ALA A 114 -7.31 3.25 3.88
N ARG A 115 -7.25 2.56 5.03
CA ARG A 115 -6.03 1.85 5.48
C ARG A 115 -5.64 0.70 4.55
N ILE A 116 -6.60 -0.05 4.05
CA ILE A 116 -6.34 -1.13 3.09
C ILE A 116 -5.82 -0.54 1.79
N ALA A 117 -6.43 0.53 1.29
CA ALA A 117 -5.97 1.21 0.08
C ALA A 117 -4.52 1.71 0.24
N ASP A 118 -4.18 2.32 1.38
CA ASP A 118 -2.82 2.76 1.70
C ASP A 118 -1.83 1.59 1.74
N MET A 119 -2.15 0.53 2.49
CA MET A 119 -1.26 -0.64 2.60
C MET A 119 -1.06 -1.38 1.27
N VAL A 120 -2.10 -1.46 0.44
CA VAL A 120 -1.97 -2.05 -0.90
C VAL A 120 -1.15 -1.13 -1.82
N ALA A 121 -1.29 0.19 -1.69
CA ALA A 121 -0.52 1.16 -2.44
C ALA A 121 0.97 1.14 -2.06
N LYS A 122 1.31 0.85 -0.81
CA LYS A 122 2.68 0.67 -0.30
C LYS A 122 3.36 -0.62 -0.81
N ARG A 123 3.19 -0.89 -2.09
CA ARG A 123 3.82 -1.99 -2.83
C ARG A 123 4.32 -1.47 -4.17
N LEU A 124 5.19 -2.23 -4.82
CA LEU A 124 5.50 -1.99 -6.22
C LEU A 124 4.28 -2.33 -7.08
N GLN A 125 3.79 -1.34 -7.84
CA GLN A 125 2.51 -1.42 -8.55
C GLN A 125 2.63 -1.06 -10.03
N LEU A 126 1.71 -1.64 -10.82
CA LEU A 126 1.32 -1.11 -12.10
C LEU A 126 -0.05 -0.46 -11.93
N GLN A 127 -0.18 0.79 -12.35
CA GLN A 127 -1.41 1.56 -12.20
C GLN A 127 -2.62 0.83 -12.80
N GLU A 128 -2.41 0.16 -13.94
CA GLU A 128 -3.48 -0.50 -14.70
C GLU A 128 -3.93 -1.85 -14.12
N ARG A 129 -3.12 -2.51 -13.31
CA ARG A 129 -3.36 -3.94 -13.01
C ARG A 129 -3.58 -4.29 -11.55
N ARG A 130 -2.80 -3.76 -10.61
CA ARG A 130 -2.66 -4.43 -9.30
C ARG A 130 -3.51 -3.86 -8.19
N LEU A 131 -3.70 -2.56 -8.12
CA LEU A 131 -4.46 -1.95 -7.02
C LEU A 131 -5.90 -2.47 -6.99
N GLY A 132 -6.57 -2.43 -8.14
CA GLY A 132 -7.95 -2.91 -8.24
C GLY A 132 -8.10 -4.42 -8.04
N HIS A 133 -7.11 -5.24 -8.43
CA HIS A 133 -7.14 -6.69 -8.20
C HIS A 133 -6.98 -7.02 -6.71
N SER A 134 -6.01 -6.42 -6.03
CA SER A 134 -5.76 -6.64 -4.61
C SER A 134 -6.95 -6.20 -3.75
N LEU A 135 -7.54 -5.05 -4.06
CA LEU A 135 -8.74 -4.57 -3.34
C LEU A 135 -9.94 -5.49 -3.51
N ARG A 136 -10.19 -6.03 -4.72
CA ARG A 136 -11.26 -7.01 -4.95
C ARG A 136 -11.02 -8.33 -4.24
N HIS A 137 -9.77 -8.80 -4.19
CA HIS A 137 -9.42 -10.02 -3.46
C HIS A 137 -9.70 -9.87 -1.97
N ILE A 138 -9.25 -8.78 -1.37
CA ILE A 138 -9.48 -8.47 0.05
C ILE A 138 -10.98 -8.35 0.34
N GLN A 139 -11.77 -7.73 -0.55
CA GLN A 139 -13.22 -7.66 -0.44
C GLN A 139 -13.86 -9.06 -0.45
N GLY A 140 -13.38 -9.97 -1.28
CA GLY A 140 -13.86 -11.36 -1.34
C GLY A 140 -13.66 -12.16 -0.05
N CYS A 141 -12.70 -11.79 0.79
CA CYS A 141 -12.46 -12.44 2.09
C CYS A 141 -13.50 -12.06 3.16
N TRP A 142 -14.35 -11.05 2.93
CA TRP A 142 -15.34 -10.56 3.91
C TRP A 142 -16.80 -10.84 3.52
N ASN A 143 -17.01 -11.46 2.37
CA ASN A 143 -18.33 -11.94 1.93
C ASN A 143 -18.51 -13.41 2.24
#